data_268d25ecf507fed672cbfb0a31686613
#
_entry.id   268d25ecf507fed672cbfb0a31686613
#
_cell.length_a   1.000
_cell.length_b   1.000
_cell.length_c   1.000
_cell.angle_alpha   90.00
_cell.angle_beta   90.00
_cell.angle_gamma   90.00
#
_symmetry.space_group_name_H-M   'P 1'
#
loop_
_entity.id
_entity.type
_entity.pdbx_description
1 polymer ?
#
loop_
_entity_poly.entity_id
_entity_poly.type
_entity_poly.pdbx_seq_one_letter_code
_entity_poly.pdbx_strand_id
1 'polypeptide(L)'
;MQTQMNSGMLSGSLKKELSESRANVQTCEVRSMYPEEDKPFWQWSKAVRPVTDIEAYDLSLYSLFERQNRKVIHRTDGYLQISMGNHKVRMLPQYAKSSAIRVYHYNVRGRRQFMDKMVNGGVQLEEHKGRHGGRHWRYFYRLYKEGLLEEEYDRVIGKLHFEELCKCGYIYADETIRDVFNSIN
;
A
#
# COMPACT_ATOMS: atom_id res chain seq x y z
N MET A 1 -1.12 -29.11 -11.90
CA MET A 1 -2.47 -28.76 -11.46
C MET A 1 -2.59 -27.24 -11.58
N GLN A 2 -3.10 -26.76 -12.73
CA GLN A 2 -3.30 -25.32 -12.98
C GLN A 2 -4.58 -24.89 -12.25
N THR A 3 -4.42 -24.06 -11.24
CA THR A 3 -5.56 -23.43 -10.57
C THR A 3 -6.04 -22.29 -11.46
N GLN A 4 -7.13 -22.51 -12.16
CA GLN A 4 -7.85 -21.43 -12.86
C GLN A 4 -8.28 -20.40 -11.83
N MET A 5 -7.64 -19.23 -11.82
CA MET A 5 -8.15 -18.06 -11.11
C MET A 5 -9.37 -17.55 -11.88
N ASN A 6 -10.52 -17.59 -11.23
CA ASN A 6 -11.77 -17.03 -11.72
C ASN A 6 -11.59 -15.55 -12.11
N SER A 7 -11.64 -15.28 -13.40
CA SER A 7 -11.68 -13.93 -14.00
C SER A 7 -13.03 -13.20 -13.77
N GLY A 8 -13.87 -13.68 -12.86
CA GLY A 8 -15.26 -13.30 -12.74
C GLY A 8 -15.60 -12.05 -11.93
N MET A 9 -14.62 -11.25 -11.45
CA MET A 9 -14.91 -10.14 -10.52
C MET A 9 -14.48 -8.73 -10.98
N LEU A 10 -14.18 -8.51 -12.24
CA LEU A 10 -13.83 -7.16 -12.74
C LEU A 10 -15.05 -6.35 -13.26
N SER A 11 -16.25 -6.93 -13.29
CA SER A 11 -17.46 -6.26 -13.82
C SER A 11 -18.37 -5.60 -12.78
N GLY A 12 -18.03 -5.66 -11.50
CA GLY A 12 -18.81 -5.02 -10.44
C GLY A 12 -18.50 -3.52 -10.32
N SER A 13 -19.50 -2.65 -10.57
CA SER A 13 -19.36 -1.24 -10.26
C SER A 13 -19.16 -1.05 -8.74
N LEU A 14 -18.16 -0.27 -8.33
CA LEU A 14 -17.94 0.15 -6.95
C LEU A 14 -19.22 0.70 -6.31
N LYS A 15 -19.98 1.50 -7.09
CA LYS A 15 -21.28 2.04 -6.67
C LYS A 15 -22.27 0.93 -6.32
N LYS A 16 -22.33 -0.14 -7.12
CA LYS A 16 -23.21 -1.28 -6.89
C LYS A 16 -22.84 -2.00 -5.59
N GLU A 17 -21.57 -2.35 -5.41
CA GLU A 17 -21.08 -3.01 -4.18
C GLU A 17 -21.38 -2.20 -2.93
N LEU A 18 -21.22 -0.87 -3.00
CA LEU A 18 -21.50 0.03 -1.88
C LEU A 18 -23.00 0.20 -1.63
N SER A 19 -23.84 0.26 -2.69
CA SER A 19 -25.29 0.47 -2.55
C SER A 19 -26.03 -0.78 -2.05
N GLU A 20 -25.62 -1.97 -2.49
CA GLU A 20 -26.24 -3.23 -2.10
C GLU A 20 -25.83 -3.69 -0.69
N SER A 21 -24.79 -3.10 -0.13
CA SER A 21 -24.32 -3.44 1.21
C SER A 21 -25.19 -2.81 2.29
N ARG A 22 -25.65 -3.61 3.25
CA ARG A 22 -26.25 -3.12 4.50
C ARG A 22 -25.23 -2.56 5.48
N ALA A 23 -23.94 -2.90 5.31
CA ALA A 23 -22.87 -2.38 6.15
C ALA A 23 -22.61 -0.91 5.82
N ASN A 24 -22.42 -0.10 6.86
CA ASN A 24 -22.00 1.30 6.70
C ASN A 24 -20.49 1.48 6.79
N VAL A 25 -19.76 0.41 7.12
CA VAL A 25 -18.30 0.33 7.08
C VAL A 25 -17.88 -0.91 6.31
N GLN A 26 -17.01 -0.73 5.31
CA GLN A 26 -16.42 -1.82 4.55
C GLN A 26 -14.91 -1.78 4.72
N THR A 27 -14.31 -2.89 5.12
CA THR A 27 -12.87 -3.04 5.28
C THR A 27 -12.27 -3.65 4.03
N CYS A 28 -11.39 -2.90 3.36
CA CYS A 28 -10.77 -3.29 2.10
C CYS A 28 -9.35 -3.83 2.34
N GLU A 29 -9.01 -4.89 1.61
CA GLU A 29 -7.64 -5.38 1.56
C GLU A 29 -6.76 -4.40 0.80
N VAL A 30 -5.51 -4.25 1.24
CA VAL A 30 -4.51 -3.42 0.56
C VAL A 30 -3.46 -4.32 -0.09
N ARG A 31 -3.19 -4.08 -1.36
CA ARG A 31 -2.12 -4.72 -2.12
C ARG A 31 -1.09 -3.68 -2.53
N SER A 32 0.14 -3.83 -2.05
CA SER A 32 1.24 -2.97 -2.43
C SER A 32 1.78 -3.37 -3.79
N MET A 33 1.94 -2.38 -4.68
CA MET A 33 2.58 -2.58 -5.97
C MET A 33 4.09 -2.37 -5.84
N TYR A 34 4.86 -3.21 -6.54
CA TYR A 34 6.30 -3.07 -6.65
C TYR A 34 6.63 -1.99 -7.69
N PRO A 35 7.52 -1.03 -7.39
CA PRO A 35 7.83 0.06 -8.31
C PRO A 35 8.60 -0.43 -9.55
N GLU A 36 8.02 -0.24 -10.73
CA GLU A 36 8.63 -0.43 -12.04
C GLU A 36 8.92 0.96 -12.62
N GLU A 37 10.05 1.56 -12.23
CA GLU A 37 10.37 2.99 -12.43
C GLU A 37 10.49 3.42 -13.90
N ASP A 38 10.71 2.47 -14.79
CA ASP A 38 10.78 2.63 -16.24
C ASP A 38 9.39 2.76 -16.91
N LYS A 39 8.31 2.55 -16.14
CA LYS A 39 6.94 2.55 -16.63
C LYS A 39 6.06 3.51 -15.83
N PRO A 40 5.03 4.08 -16.45
CA PRO A 40 3.98 4.78 -15.72
C PRO A 40 3.23 3.81 -14.80
N PHE A 41 2.77 4.28 -13.65
CA PHE A 41 2.23 3.42 -12.58
C PHE A 41 1.03 2.55 -13.00
N TRP A 42 0.25 2.96 -13.99
CA TRP A 42 -0.89 2.18 -14.52
C TRP A 42 -0.45 1.00 -15.40
N GLN A 43 0.81 0.94 -15.80
CA GLN A 43 1.39 -0.19 -16.53
C GLN A 43 2.15 -1.16 -15.62
N TRP A 44 2.22 -0.88 -14.33
CA TRP A 44 2.90 -1.79 -13.41
C TRP A 44 2.16 -3.12 -13.33
N SER A 45 2.93 -4.17 -13.31
CA SER A 45 2.46 -5.55 -13.35
C SER A 45 3.02 -6.43 -12.24
N LYS A 46 3.66 -5.82 -11.24
CA LYS A 46 4.23 -6.55 -10.11
C LYS A 46 3.64 -6.07 -8.79
N ALA A 47 3.30 -7.03 -7.95
CA ALA A 47 2.83 -6.78 -6.59
C ALA A 47 3.75 -7.44 -5.57
N VAL A 48 3.63 -7.00 -4.33
CA VAL A 48 4.43 -7.48 -3.21
C VAL A 48 3.58 -8.36 -2.30
N ARG A 49 4.12 -9.52 -1.94
CA ARG A 49 3.57 -10.35 -0.87
C ARG A 49 4.15 -9.87 0.46
N PRO A 50 3.33 -9.48 1.43
CA PRO A 50 3.81 -9.09 2.74
C PRO A 50 4.55 -10.22 3.44
N VAL A 51 5.65 -9.89 4.09
CA VAL A 51 6.41 -10.80 4.94
C VAL A 51 5.74 -10.85 6.30
N THR A 52 5.55 -12.05 6.86
CA THR A 52 4.95 -12.24 8.19
C THR A 52 5.97 -12.12 9.31
N ASP A 53 7.18 -12.53 9.05
CA ASP A 53 8.34 -12.39 9.93
C ASP A 53 9.42 -11.62 9.17
N ILE A 54 9.35 -10.30 9.29
CA ILE A 54 10.20 -9.40 8.51
C ILE A 54 11.67 -9.45 8.96
N GLU A 55 11.91 -9.73 10.24
CA GLU A 55 13.27 -9.80 10.80
C GLU A 55 14.03 -11.02 10.28
N ALA A 56 13.32 -12.13 10.03
CA ALA A 56 13.93 -13.34 9.46
C ALA A 56 14.50 -13.13 8.05
N TYR A 57 14.08 -12.06 7.37
CA TYR A 57 14.54 -11.71 6.02
C TYR A 57 15.46 -10.49 6.00
N ASP A 58 15.91 -10.03 7.17
CA ASP A 58 16.75 -8.83 7.32
C ASP A 58 16.19 -7.59 6.60
N LEU A 59 14.88 -7.41 6.67
CA LEU A 59 14.18 -6.26 6.09
C LEU A 59 13.80 -5.25 7.16
N SER A 60 13.75 -3.98 6.79
CA SER A 60 13.22 -2.93 7.67
C SER A 60 11.72 -3.10 7.89
N LEU A 61 11.23 -2.83 9.11
CA LEU A 61 9.80 -2.73 9.42
C LEU A 61 9.07 -1.66 8.60
N TYR A 62 9.82 -0.77 7.93
CA TYR A 62 9.28 0.26 7.05
C TYR A 62 9.46 -0.09 5.57
N SER A 63 9.88 -1.31 5.27
CA SER A 63 10.09 -1.78 3.90
C SER A 63 8.78 -1.87 3.13
N LEU A 64 8.90 -2.02 1.80
CA LEU A 64 7.75 -2.27 0.93
C LEU A 64 7.06 -3.61 1.26
N PHE A 65 7.77 -4.54 1.88
CA PHE A 65 7.29 -5.87 2.25
C PHE A 65 6.56 -5.92 3.59
N GLU A 66 6.52 -4.82 4.35
CA GLU A 66 5.71 -4.73 5.56
C GLU A 66 4.22 -4.89 5.21
N ARG A 67 3.51 -5.65 6.05
CA ARG A 67 2.08 -5.83 5.88
C ARG A 67 1.33 -4.51 6.03
N GLN A 68 0.67 -4.09 4.97
CA GLN A 68 -0.14 -2.89 4.99
C GLN A 68 -1.44 -3.10 5.77
N ASN A 69 -1.78 -2.12 6.60
CA ASN A 69 -3.05 -2.09 7.29
C ASN A 69 -4.21 -1.94 6.29
N ARG A 70 -5.31 -2.65 6.55
CA ARG A 70 -6.54 -2.52 5.76
C ARG A 70 -7.02 -1.07 5.71
N LYS A 71 -7.69 -0.71 4.63
CA LYS A 71 -8.36 0.58 4.47
C LYS A 71 -9.85 0.41 4.70
N VAL A 72 -10.53 1.50 5.06
CA VAL A 72 -11.98 1.51 5.22
C VAL A 72 -12.64 2.44 4.22
N ILE A 73 -13.79 2.01 3.71
CA ILE A 73 -14.77 2.82 3.01
C ILE A 73 -15.99 2.90 3.92
N HIS A 74 -16.56 4.07 4.11
CA HIS A 74 -17.71 4.24 5.00
C HIS A 74 -18.76 5.18 4.40
N ARG A 75 -20.00 5.05 4.86
CA ARG A 75 -21.08 6.01 4.58
C ARG A 75 -20.84 7.28 5.39
N THR A 76 -21.46 8.36 4.99
CA THR A 76 -21.40 9.64 5.71
C THR A 76 -22.33 9.70 6.90
N ASP A 77 -23.50 9.03 6.79
CA ASP A 77 -24.49 9.02 7.83
C ASP A 77 -24.01 8.28 9.08
N GLY A 78 -24.04 8.93 10.22
CA GLY A 78 -23.58 8.39 11.49
C GLY A 78 -22.06 8.42 11.66
N TYR A 79 -21.31 9.10 10.78
CA TYR A 79 -19.86 9.28 10.91
C TYR A 79 -19.51 10.10 12.16
N LEU A 80 -18.55 9.61 12.94
CA LEU A 80 -18.03 10.29 14.12
C LEU A 80 -16.54 10.64 13.95
N GLN A 81 -15.72 9.69 13.53
CA GLN A 81 -14.26 9.88 13.48
C GLN A 81 -13.61 8.86 12.56
N ILE A 82 -12.52 9.25 11.92
CA ILE A 82 -11.62 8.34 11.16
C ILE A 82 -10.20 8.46 11.68
N SER A 83 -9.50 7.33 11.75
CA SER A 83 -8.09 7.31 12.12
C SER A 83 -7.21 7.87 11.00
N MET A 84 -6.04 8.37 11.36
CA MET A 84 -5.00 8.72 10.40
C MET A 84 -4.72 7.54 9.46
N GLY A 85 -4.61 7.81 8.16
CA GLY A 85 -4.40 6.79 7.14
C GLY A 85 -5.65 5.96 6.77
N ASN A 86 -6.85 6.31 7.28
CA ASN A 86 -8.13 5.66 6.95
C ASN A 86 -8.15 4.16 7.24
N HIS A 87 -7.59 3.74 8.38
CA HIS A 87 -7.51 2.33 8.78
C HIS A 87 -8.68 1.89 9.67
N LYS A 88 -9.27 2.82 10.42
CA LYS A 88 -10.41 2.59 11.31
C LYS A 88 -11.34 3.78 11.25
N VAL A 89 -12.64 3.52 11.34
CA VAL A 89 -13.68 4.55 11.44
C VAL A 89 -14.60 4.23 12.62
N ARG A 90 -15.13 5.28 13.25
CA ARG A 90 -16.20 5.18 14.25
C ARG A 90 -17.49 5.74 13.65
N MET A 91 -18.55 4.97 13.74
CA MET A 91 -19.88 5.30 13.26
C MET A 91 -20.92 5.05 14.34
N LEU A 92 -22.07 5.68 14.26
CA LEU A 92 -23.19 5.41 15.16
C LEU A 92 -24.51 5.38 14.33
N PRO A 93 -25.17 4.21 14.19
CA PRO A 93 -24.68 2.87 14.54
C PRO A 93 -23.53 2.42 13.62
N GLN A 94 -22.82 1.35 14.00
CA GLN A 94 -21.73 0.81 13.18
C GLN A 94 -22.00 -0.64 12.79
N TYR A 95 -22.10 -0.89 11.48
CA TYR A 95 -22.23 -2.21 10.88
C TYR A 95 -21.09 -2.42 9.90
N ALA A 96 -20.07 -3.22 10.32
CA ALA A 96 -18.87 -3.44 9.54
C ALA A 96 -18.89 -4.80 8.82
N LYS A 97 -18.35 -4.85 7.60
CA LYS A 97 -18.06 -6.09 6.88
C LYS A 97 -16.71 -6.02 6.20
N SER A 98 -16.13 -7.19 5.88
CA SER A 98 -15.05 -7.27 4.90
C SER A 98 -15.62 -7.07 3.50
N SER A 99 -14.92 -6.29 2.69
CA SER A 99 -15.29 -6.03 1.30
C SER A 99 -14.49 -6.91 0.35
N ALA A 100 -15.08 -7.23 -0.80
CA ALA A 100 -14.35 -7.80 -1.94
C ALA A 100 -13.49 -6.73 -2.67
N ILE A 101 -13.70 -5.45 -2.35
CA ILE A 101 -12.93 -4.33 -2.91
C ILE A 101 -11.47 -4.44 -2.46
N ARG A 102 -10.56 -4.34 -3.42
CA ARG A 102 -9.12 -4.31 -3.19
C ARG A 102 -8.57 -2.93 -3.51
N VAL A 103 -7.73 -2.42 -2.61
CA VAL A 103 -7.04 -1.14 -2.79
C VAL A 103 -5.62 -1.44 -3.26
N TYR A 104 -5.27 -1.03 -4.46
CA TYR A 104 -3.90 -1.09 -4.98
C TYR A 104 -3.13 0.13 -4.49
N HIS A 105 -2.07 -0.11 -3.74
CA HIS A 105 -1.33 0.91 -3.03
C HIS A 105 0.04 1.14 -3.68
N TYR A 106 0.22 2.32 -4.25
CA TYR A 106 1.45 2.80 -4.88
C TYR A 106 2.20 3.70 -3.88
N ASN A 107 2.62 3.12 -2.76
CA ASN A 107 3.28 3.84 -1.68
C ASN A 107 4.69 4.34 -2.04
N VAL A 108 5.36 3.65 -2.94
CA VAL A 108 6.63 4.04 -3.55
C VAL A 108 6.42 4.08 -5.07
N ARG A 109 6.69 5.22 -5.70
CA ARG A 109 6.50 5.44 -7.14
C ARG A 109 7.80 5.75 -7.87
N GLY A 110 8.92 5.39 -7.28
CA GLY A 110 10.27 5.58 -7.76
C GLY A 110 11.16 6.29 -6.75
N ARG A 111 12.46 6.22 -6.99
CA ARG A 111 13.51 6.73 -6.09
C ARG A 111 13.28 8.20 -5.75
N ARG A 112 13.19 9.06 -6.75
CA ARG A 112 13.04 10.50 -6.56
C ARG A 112 11.82 10.83 -5.69
N GLN A 113 10.65 10.27 -6.03
CA GLN A 113 9.42 10.52 -5.28
C GLN A 113 9.51 10.01 -3.84
N PHE A 114 10.21 8.89 -3.62
CA PHE A 114 10.45 8.37 -2.29
C PHE A 114 11.34 9.33 -1.48
N MET A 115 12.48 9.78 -2.03
CA MET A 115 13.38 10.73 -1.38
C MET A 115 12.66 12.01 -0.99
N ASP A 116 11.98 12.65 -1.96
CA ASP A 116 11.21 13.89 -1.73
C ASP A 116 10.17 13.71 -0.62
N LYS A 117 9.43 12.59 -0.65
CA LYS A 117 8.40 12.29 0.34
C LYS A 117 8.99 12.10 1.76
N MET A 118 10.11 11.39 1.89
CA MET A 118 10.72 11.11 3.19
C MET A 118 11.37 12.36 3.78
N VAL A 119 12.04 13.16 2.95
CA VAL A 119 12.65 14.43 3.38
C VAL A 119 11.57 15.44 3.79
N ASN A 120 10.59 15.69 2.93
CA ASN A 120 9.52 16.67 3.22
C ASN A 120 8.69 16.26 4.45
N GLY A 121 8.37 14.98 4.57
CA GLY A 121 7.65 14.46 5.74
C GLY A 121 8.46 14.56 7.04
N GLY A 122 9.76 14.34 6.96
CA GLY A 122 10.69 14.48 8.08
C GLY A 122 10.84 15.91 8.56
N VAL A 123 11.04 16.85 7.63
CA VAL A 123 11.11 18.30 7.92
C VAL A 123 9.85 18.76 8.65
N GLN A 124 8.67 18.45 8.09
CA GLN A 124 7.40 18.84 8.72
C GLN A 124 7.22 18.28 10.13
N LEU A 125 7.75 17.08 10.41
CA LEU A 125 7.68 16.49 11.74
C LEU A 125 8.69 17.10 12.73
N GLU A 126 9.81 17.62 12.25
CA GLU A 126 10.75 18.39 13.08
C GLU A 126 10.19 19.78 13.44
N GLU A 127 9.57 20.46 12.49
CA GLU A 127 8.93 21.77 12.71
C GLU A 127 7.74 21.70 13.66
N HIS A 128 7.01 20.59 13.66
CA HIS A 128 5.80 20.41 14.47
C HIS A 128 6.05 19.41 15.61
N LYS A 129 6.85 19.84 16.60
CA LYS A 129 7.13 19.05 17.82
C LYS A 129 5.82 18.70 18.54
N GLY A 130 5.63 17.41 18.84
CA GLY A 130 4.44 16.91 19.55
C GLY A 130 3.42 16.16 18.67
N ARG A 131 3.55 16.14 17.38
CA ARG A 131 2.73 15.27 16.52
C ARG A 131 3.09 13.80 16.73
N HIS A 132 2.10 13.01 17.12
CA HIS A 132 2.23 11.55 17.17
C HIS A 132 2.14 10.96 15.76
N GLY A 133 2.88 9.86 15.51
CA GLY A 133 2.91 9.19 14.20
C GLY A 133 4.10 9.58 13.33
N GLY A 134 4.10 9.09 12.09
CA GLY A 134 5.17 9.37 11.12
C GLY A 134 6.52 8.73 11.47
N ARG A 135 6.54 7.59 12.19
CA ARG A 135 7.79 6.91 12.60
C ARG A 135 8.71 6.64 11.41
N HIS A 136 8.16 6.18 10.30
CA HIS A 136 8.91 5.92 9.07
C HIS A 136 9.53 7.19 8.48
N TRP A 137 8.82 8.34 8.51
CA TRP A 137 9.39 9.62 8.04
C TRP A 137 10.57 10.06 8.90
N ARG A 138 10.47 9.91 10.25
CA ARG A 138 11.60 10.24 11.15
C ARG A 138 12.78 9.32 10.90
N TYR A 139 12.54 8.03 10.67
CA TYR A 139 13.56 7.05 10.37
C TYR A 139 14.31 7.38 9.08
N PHE A 140 13.60 7.52 7.97
CA PHE A 140 14.22 7.82 6.67
C PHE A 140 14.83 9.21 6.61
N TYR A 141 14.25 10.20 7.29
CA TYR A 141 14.83 11.54 7.37
C TYR A 141 16.14 11.59 8.17
N ARG A 142 16.26 10.78 9.21
CA ARG A 142 17.54 10.59 9.89
C ARG A 142 18.59 10.03 8.95
N LEU A 143 18.27 8.95 8.21
CA LEU A 143 19.18 8.37 7.22
C LEU A 143 19.55 9.36 6.11
N TYR A 144 18.61 10.23 5.71
CA TYR A 144 18.93 11.32 4.78
C TYR A 144 20.00 12.25 5.33
N LYS A 145 19.89 12.68 6.59
CA LYS A 145 20.89 13.53 7.23
C LYS A 145 22.25 12.85 7.40
N GLU A 146 22.26 11.54 7.49
CA GLU A 146 23.45 10.70 7.58
C GLU A 146 24.04 10.32 6.20
N GLY A 147 23.39 10.69 5.10
CA GLY A 147 23.80 10.34 3.73
C GLY A 147 23.54 8.89 3.33
N LEU A 148 22.72 8.15 4.10
CA LEU A 148 22.46 6.71 3.94
C LEU A 148 21.10 6.40 3.29
N LEU A 149 20.29 7.41 2.95
CA LEU A 149 18.92 7.18 2.47
C LEU A 149 18.88 6.45 1.12
N GLU A 150 19.83 6.71 0.23
CA GLU A 150 19.90 6.06 -1.09
C GLU A 150 20.16 4.55 -0.96
N GLU A 151 21.10 4.17 -0.12
CA GLU A 151 21.41 2.76 0.16
C GLU A 151 20.21 2.06 0.82
N GLU A 152 19.61 2.70 1.80
CA GLU A 152 18.42 2.17 2.47
C GLU A 152 17.23 2.02 1.52
N TYR A 153 17.08 2.94 0.54
CA TYR A 153 16.06 2.79 -0.49
C TYR A 153 16.21 1.47 -1.25
N ASP A 154 17.40 1.16 -1.73
CA ASP A 154 17.62 -0.08 -2.47
C ASP A 154 17.38 -1.32 -1.59
N ARG A 155 17.75 -1.25 -0.33
CA ARG A 155 17.51 -2.32 0.64
C ARG A 155 16.00 -2.53 0.91
N VAL A 156 15.25 -1.48 1.24
CA VAL A 156 13.82 -1.60 1.64
C VAL A 156 12.87 -1.80 0.47
N ILE A 157 13.28 -1.44 -0.74
CA ILE A 157 12.53 -1.72 -1.98
C ILE A 157 12.86 -3.11 -2.52
N GLY A 158 13.95 -3.72 -2.05
CA GLY A 158 14.37 -5.04 -2.46
C GLY A 158 15.13 -5.06 -3.79
N LYS A 159 15.62 -3.92 -4.28
CA LYS A 159 16.36 -3.87 -5.56
C LYS A 159 17.62 -4.71 -5.55
N LEU A 160 18.35 -4.76 -4.45
CA LEU A 160 19.55 -5.58 -4.29
C LEU A 160 19.27 -7.08 -4.39
N HIS A 161 18.06 -7.53 -4.07
CA HIS A 161 17.64 -8.93 -4.03
C HIS A 161 16.45 -9.21 -4.93
N PHE A 162 16.21 -8.38 -5.94
CA PHE A 162 15.01 -8.44 -6.78
C PHE A 162 14.75 -9.83 -7.37
N GLU A 163 15.74 -10.43 -7.99
CA GLU A 163 15.60 -11.73 -8.63
C GLU A 163 15.29 -12.85 -7.62
N GLU A 164 15.93 -12.82 -6.46
CA GLU A 164 15.70 -13.79 -5.39
C GLU A 164 14.29 -13.63 -4.82
N LEU A 165 13.84 -12.40 -4.61
CA LEU A 165 12.49 -12.11 -4.14
C LEU A 165 11.41 -12.53 -5.13
N CYS A 166 11.69 -12.43 -6.44
CA CYS A 166 10.82 -12.97 -7.48
C CYS A 166 10.79 -14.52 -7.45
N LYS A 167 11.96 -15.17 -7.37
CA LYS A 167 12.07 -16.63 -7.29
C LYS A 167 11.34 -17.19 -6.07
N CYS A 168 11.43 -16.51 -4.92
CA CYS A 168 10.74 -16.88 -3.69
C CYS A 168 9.26 -16.47 -3.66
N GLY A 169 8.76 -15.77 -4.68
CA GLY A 169 7.38 -15.35 -4.79
C GLY A 169 6.96 -14.19 -3.88
N TYR A 170 7.93 -13.43 -3.34
CA TYR A 170 7.64 -12.19 -2.59
C TYR A 170 7.35 -11.02 -3.51
N ILE A 171 7.93 -11.02 -4.72
CA ILE A 171 7.51 -10.16 -5.83
C ILE A 171 6.88 -11.08 -6.86
N TYR A 172 5.63 -10.82 -7.24
CA TYR A 172 4.88 -11.67 -8.15
C TYR A 172 4.08 -10.84 -9.17
N ALA A 173 3.69 -11.49 -10.28
CA ALA A 173 2.89 -10.85 -11.31
C ALA A 173 1.47 -10.56 -10.81
N ASP A 174 1.03 -9.31 -10.96
CA ASP A 174 -0.35 -8.86 -10.78
C ASP A 174 -0.67 -7.80 -11.84
N GLU A 175 -1.24 -8.23 -12.91
CA GLU A 175 -1.52 -7.42 -14.10
C GLU A 175 -2.91 -6.78 -14.07
N THR A 176 -3.66 -6.98 -12.98
CA THR A 176 -5.07 -6.58 -12.87
C THR A 176 -5.30 -5.11 -13.23
N ILE A 177 -4.49 -4.20 -12.68
CA ILE A 177 -4.65 -2.75 -12.93
C ILE A 177 -4.28 -2.41 -14.38
N ARG A 178 -3.17 -2.94 -14.87
CA ARG A 178 -2.73 -2.74 -16.25
C ARG A 178 -3.81 -3.18 -17.25
N ASP A 179 -4.39 -4.35 -17.02
CA ASP A 179 -5.40 -4.92 -17.93
C ASP A 179 -6.71 -4.10 -17.91
N VAL A 180 -7.10 -3.59 -16.73
CA VAL A 180 -8.24 -2.65 -16.63
C VAL A 180 -7.96 -1.38 -17.43
N PHE A 181 -6.80 -0.74 -17.27
CA PHE A 181 -6.46 0.46 -18.02
C PHE A 181 -6.40 0.23 -19.54
N ASN A 182 -5.85 -0.91 -19.97
CA ASN A 182 -5.81 -1.27 -21.39
C ASN A 182 -7.20 -1.56 -21.98
N SER A 183 -8.17 -1.96 -21.17
CA SER A 183 -9.54 -2.23 -21.62
C SER A 183 -10.41 -0.95 -21.76
N ILE A 184 -9.98 0.16 -21.19
CA ILE A 184 -10.72 1.44 -21.19
C ILE A 184 -10.23 2.37 -22.32
N ASN A 185 -8.99 2.18 -22.78
CA ASN A 185 -8.37 2.92 -23.86
C ASN A 185 -8.40 2.15 -25.18
#